data_52a063a2a0c17942eac9bda1989886ff
#
_entry.id   52a063a2a0c17942eac9bda1989886ff
#
_cell.length_a   1.000
_cell.length_b   1.000
_cell.length_c   1.000
_cell.angle_alpha   90.00
_cell.angle_beta   90.00
_cell.angle_gamma   90.00
#
_symmetry.space_group_name_H-M   'P 1'
#
loop_
_entity.id
_entity.type
_entity.pdbx_description
1 polymer ?
#
loop_
_entity_poly.entity_id
_entity_poly.type
_entity_poly.pdbx_seq_one_letter_code
_entity_poly.pdbx_strand_id
1 'polypeptide(L)'
;RGLGDVYKRQVIRNMLASLMGWTRDMPLDNDYNKRINNLWNPDNIYERAKKFKDFVRQRNDILIHNRPKINAVIEILKTNSVPTICFNESIAMVTDLADYFSKDGIPFHSAIESRYIINPETGVPYTYKNGEPKRLGKTSLKKLAIEGIKNGTYKYLFTAQSLNEGLTIENIEQVITTGGSCNSNTHGQRVARGKTYNYMNPNKNCVIINLYIDDFKIGDKDVRSRDKQKLIQRQQDSENIPIWVNDISEIFG
;
A
#
# COMPACT_ATOMS: atom_id res chain seq x y z
N ARG A 1 -23.32 34.27 -3.11
CA ARG A 1 -22.29 33.41 -3.76
C ARG A 1 -21.58 32.63 -2.66
N GLY A 2 -21.82 31.32 -2.57
CA GLY A 2 -21.51 30.55 -1.39
C GLY A 2 -20.03 30.16 -1.28
N LEU A 3 -19.60 29.84 -0.06
CA LEU A 3 -18.25 29.28 0.28
C LEU A 3 -17.82 28.12 -0.64
N GLY A 4 -18.77 27.35 -1.19
CA GLY A 4 -18.51 26.28 -2.14
C GLY A 4 -17.90 26.74 -3.46
N ASP A 5 -18.21 27.93 -3.96
CA ASP A 5 -17.66 28.46 -5.20
C ASP A 5 -16.22 28.97 -5.04
N VAL A 6 -15.91 29.53 -3.86
CA VAL A 6 -14.54 29.97 -3.53
C VAL A 6 -13.62 28.76 -3.41
N TYR A 7 -14.08 27.70 -2.75
CA TYR A 7 -13.30 26.46 -2.59
C TYR A 7 -13.06 25.75 -3.93
N LYS A 8 -14.08 25.66 -4.78
CA LYS A 8 -13.95 25.10 -6.14
C LYS A 8 -12.92 25.88 -6.97
N ARG A 9 -12.93 27.21 -6.91
CA ARG A 9 -11.97 28.07 -7.61
C ARG A 9 -10.54 27.86 -7.10
N GLN A 10 -10.34 27.71 -5.79
CA GLN A 10 -9.03 27.48 -5.21
C GLN A 10 -8.45 26.12 -5.63
N VAL A 11 -9.28 25.08 -5.65
CA VAL A 11 -8.86 23.73 -6.10
C VAL A 11 -8.48 23.74 -7.57
N ILE A 12 -9.27 24.38 -8.43
CA ILE A 12 -8.97 24.50 -9.87
C ILE A 12 -7.68 25.32 -10.09
N ARG A 13 -7.50 26.41 -9.36
CA ARG A 13 -6.28 27.22 -9.42
C ARG A 13 -5.02 26.42 -9.04
N ASN A 14 -5.08 25.65 -7.97
CA ASN A 14 -3.98 24.81 -7.52
C ASN A 14 -3.67 23.69 -8.52
N MET A 15 -4.71 23.13 -9.17
CA MET A 15 -4.53 22.11 -10.21
C MET A 15 -3.89 22.71 -11.48
N LEU A 16 -4.33 23.87 -11.93
CA LEU A 16 -3.74 24.54 -13.09
C LEU A 16 -2.30 24.96 -12.82
N ALA A 17 -1.98 25.45 -11.63
CA ALA A 17 -0.63 25.76 -11.21
C ALA A 17 0.28 24.52 -11.25
N SER A 18 -0.22 23.39 -10.76
CA SER A 18 0.52 22.12 -10.78
C SER A 18 0.73 21.55 -12.20
N LEU A 19 -0.27 21.70 -13.08
CA LEU A 19 -0.20 21.20 -14.47
C LEU A 19 0.70 22.02 -15.37
N MET A 20 0.79 23.32 -15.12
CA MET A 20 1.53 24.28 -15.96
C MET A 20 2.91 24.64 -15.39
N GLY A 21 3.35 24.02 -14.28
CA GLY A 21 4.59 24.39 -13.61
C GLY A 21 4.58 25.80 -13.02
N TRP A 22 3.38 26.30 -12.72
CA TRP A 22 3.18 27.68 -12.29
C TRP A 22 3.53 27.85 -10.82
N THR A 23 4.40 28.78 -10.52
CA THR A 23 4.71 29.18 -9.13
C THR A 23 3.85 30.38 -8.75
N ARG A 24 3.62 30.55 -7.45
CA ARG A 24 2.78 31.61 -6.87
C ARG A 24 3.21 33.04 -7.25
N ASP A 25 4.44 33.18 -7.73
CA ASP A 25 5.13 34.45 -8.00
C ASP A 25 5.16 34.81 -9.49
N MET A 26 4.57 34.01 -10.37
CA MET A 26 4.49 34.35 -11.80
C MET A 26 3.40 35.39 -12.05
N PRO A 27 3.68 36.49 -12.77
CA PRO A 27 2.70 37.52 -13.06
C PRO A 27 1.58 37.00 -13.97
N LEU A 28 0.36 37.37 -13.62
CA LEU A 28 -0.85 37.10 -14.42
C LEU A 28 -0.89 38.10 -15.57
N ASP A 29 -0.43 37.66 -16.75
CA ASP A 29 -0.57 38.49 -17.95
C ASP A 29 -1.97 38.44 -18.56
N ASN A 30 -2.27 39.37 -19.49
CA ASN A 30 -3.56 39.44 -20.16
C ASN A 30 -3.89 38.21 -21.01
N ASP A 31 -2.88 37.47 -21.46
CA ASP A 31 -3.01 36.27 -22.27
C ASP A 31 -3.43 35.07 -21.40
N TYR A 32 -2.96 35.01 -20.15
CA TYR A 32 -3.40 34.06 -19.14
C TYR A 32 -4.90 34.24 -18.84
N ASN A 33 -5.33 35.49 -18.62
CA ASN A 33 -6.74 35.77 -18.36
C ASN A 33 -7.64 35.44 -19.57
N LYS A 34 -7.18 35.69 -20.81
CA LYS A 34 -7.88 35.28 -22.04
C LYS A 34 -7.95 33.77 -22.18
N ARG A 35 -6.85 33.05 -21.93
CA ARG A 35 -6.83 31.57 -21.97
C ARG A 35 -7.70 30.97 -20.88
N ILE A 36 -7.70 31.53 -19.67
CA ILE A 36 -8.60 31.13 -18.61
C ILE A 36 -10.04 31.44 -18.96
N ASN A 37 -10.37 32.61 -19.50
CA ASN A 37 -11.74 32.94 -19.88
C ASN A 37 -12.25 32.10 -21.07
N ASN A 38 -11.38 31.70 -22.01
CA ASN A 38 -11.74 30.78 -23.09
C ASN A 38 -11.80 29.31 -22.65
N LEU A 39 -11.07 28.94 -21.62
CA LEU A 39 -11.18 27.65 -20.95
C LEU A 39 -12.34 27.63 -19.96
N TRP A 40 -12.86 28.80 -19.58
CA TRP A 40 -13.82 29.01 -18.50
C TRP A 40 -15.27 28.92 -18.98
N ASN A 41 -15.59 27.92 -19.76
CA ASN A 41 -16.93 27.35 -19.64
C ASN A 41 -16.91 26.49 -18.37
N PRO A 42 -17.62 26.85 -17.27
CA PRO A 42 -17.54 26.17 -15.97
C PRO A 42 -17.81 24.66 -16.10
N ASP A 43 -18.66 24.26 -17.03
CA ASP A 43 -18.98 22.86 -17.27
C ASP A 43 -17.81 22.08 -17.90
N ASN A 44 -17.11 22.70 -18.85
CA ASN A 44 -15.95 22.06 -19.49
C ASN A 44 -14.73 21.93 -18.57
N ILE A 45 -14.51 22.88 -17.67
CA ILE A 45 -13.37 22.81 -16.71
C ILE A 45 -13.64 21.78 -15.65
N TYR A 46 -14.86 21.71 -15.12
CA TYR A 46 -15.24 20.70 -14.13
C TYR A 46 -15.09 19.30 -14.72
N GLU A 47 -15.60 19.07 -15.92
CA GLU A 47 -15.50 17.80 -16.63
C GLU A 47 -14.02 17.40 -16.91
N ARG A 48 -13.19 18.35 -17.36
CA ARG A 48 -11.76 18.13 -17.59
C ARG A 48 -11.01 17.86 -16.29
N ALA A 49 -11.29 18.62 -15.23
CA ALA A 49 -10.71 18.41 -13.93
C ALA A 49 -11.09 17.03 -13.34
N LYS A 50 -12.34 16.62 -13.53
CA LYS A 50 -12.84 15.30 -13.14
C LYS A 50 -12.11 14.21 -13.93
N LYS A 51 -12.04 14.30 -15.25
CA LYS A 51 -11.29 13.34 -16.10
C LYS A 51 -9.82 13.27 -15.70
N PHE A 52 -9.16 14.40 -15.47
CA PHE A 52 -7.76 14.41 -15.00
C PHE A 52 -7.61 13.69 -13.66
N LYS A 53 -8.49 13.98 -12.69
CA LYS A 53 -8.49 13.28 -11.40
C LYS A 53 -8.69 11.79 -11.58
N ASP A 54 -9.58 11.37 -12.47
CA ASP A 54 -9.84 9.98 -12.77
C ASP A 54 -8.61 9.31 -13.43
N PHE A 55 -7.92 9.98 -14.37
CA PHE A 55 -6.67 9.48 -14.94
C PHE A 55 -5.55 9.35 -13.90
N VAL A 56 -5.39 10.33 -13.01
CA VAL A 56 -4.41 10.26 -11.91
C VAL A 56 -4.73 9.10 -10.98
N ARG A 57 -6.02 8.88 -10.68
CA ARG A 57 -6.47 7.74 -9.89
C ARG A 57 -6.18 6.42 -10.59
N GLN A 58 -6.57 6.26 -11.85
CA GLN A 58 -6.31 5.05 -12.64
C GLN A 58 -4.81 4.74 -12.72
N ARG A 59 -3.97 5.76 -12.97
CA ARG A 59 -2.52 5.59 -12.97
C ARG A 59 -1.99 5.13 -11.61
N ASN A 60 -2.48 5.73 -10.52
CA ASN A 60 -2.09 5.31 -9.18
C ASN A 60 -2.57 3.89 -8.88
N ASP A 61 -3.78 3.53 -9.29
CA ASP A 61 -4.32 2.18 -9.11
C ASP A 61 -3.45 1.13 -9.83
N ILE A 62 -2.97 1.42 -11.06
CA ILE A 62 -2.03 0.55 -11.79
C ILE A 62 -0.70 0.38 -11.03
N LEU A 63 -0.16 1.45 -10.45
CA LEU A 63 1.10 1.42 -9.71
C LEU A 63 0.96 0.72 -8.35
N ILE A 64 -0.18 0.92 -7.69
CA ILE A 64 -0.46 0.41 -6.34
C ILE A 64 -0.95 -1.04 -6.39
N HIS A 65 -1.89 -1.34 -7.32
CA HIS A 65 -2.40 -2.69 -7.55
C HIS A 65 -1.66 -3.35 -8.72
N ASN A 66 -0.36 -3.50 -8.57
CA ASN A 66 0.54 -3.99 -9.62
C ASN A 66 0.66 -5.51 -9.59
N ARG A 67 0.25 -6.19 -10.67
CA ARG A 67 0.27 -7.65 -10.75
C ARG A 67 1.66 -8.27 -10.58
N PRO A 68 2.73 -7.74 -11.19
CA PRO A 68 4.10 -8.16 -10.91
C PRO A 68 4.48 -8.12 -9.43
N LYS A 69 4.08 -7.07 -8.68
CA LYS A 69 4.34 -7.02 -7.23
C LYS A 69 3.56 -8.09 -6.47
N ILE A 70 2.30 -8.37 -6.85
CA ILE A 70 1.52 -9.46 -6.26
C ILE A 70 2.23 -10.78 -6.47
N ASN A 71 2.67 -11.06 -7.71
CA ASN A 71 3.38 -12.28 -8.05
C ASN A 71 4.71 -12.40 -7.27
N ALA A 72 5.47 -11.31 -7.14
CA ALA A 72 6.70 -11.28 -6.35
C ALA A 72 6.43 -11.59 -4.86
N VAL A 73 5.38 -11.03 -4.25
CA VAL A 73 4.98 -11.38 -2.88
C VAL A 73 4.64 -12.86 -2.77
N ILE A 74 3.88 -13.41 -3.72
CA ILE A 74 3.51 -14.83 -3.72
C ILE A 74 4.75 -15.72 -3.80
N GLU A 75 5.70 -15.38 -4.67
CA GLU A 75 6.93 -16.14 -4.84
C GLU A 75 7.82 -16.07 -3.59
N ILE A 76 8.01 -14.89 -3.01
CA ILE A 76 8.74 -14.70 -1.75
C ILE A 76 8.15 -15.57 -0.64
N LEU A 77 6.82 -15.52 -0.45
CA LEU A 77 6.15 -16.28 0.61
C LEU A 77 6.14 -17.79 0.38
N LYS A 78 6.25 -18.24 -0.88
CA LYS A 78 6.43 -19.65 -1.21
C LYS A 78 7.86 -20.13 -0.97
N THR A 79 8.84 -19.29 -1.31
CA THR A 79 10.26 -19.61 -1.13
C THR A 79 10.66 -19.59 0.34
N ASN A 80 10.19 -18.60 1.08
CA ASN A 80 10.45 -18.44 2.51
C ASN A 80 9.16 -18.35 3.31
N SER A 81 8.62 -19.51 3.71
CA SER A 81 7.34 -19.63 4.43
C SER A 81 7.51 -19.40 5.93
N VAL A 82 7.81 -18.16 6.34
CA VAL A 82 7.95 -17.73 7.73
C VAL A 82 6.85 -16.75 8.14
N PRO A 83 6.61 -16.52 9.43
CA PRO A 83 5.65 -15.52 9.92
C PRO A 83 5.94 -14.13 9.34
N THR A 84 5.02 -13.61 8.52
CA THR A 84 5.23 -12.41 7.72
C THR A 84 4.13 -11.37 7.88
N ILE A 85 4.51 -10.11 7.99
CA ILE A 85 3.61 -8.97 7.77
C ILE A 85 3.87 -8.38 6.38
N CYS A 86 2.85 -8.32 5.54
CA CYS A 86 2.93 -7.69 4.23
C CYS A 86 2.14 -6.36 4.23
N PHE A 87 2.86 -5.25 4.14
CA PHE A 87 2.28 -3.91 4.05
C PHE A 87 2.02 -3.53 2.60
N ASN A 88 0.76 -3.31 2.28
CA ASN A 88 0.30 -2.94 0.94
C ASN A 88 -0.33 -1.54 0.95
N GLU A 89 -0.35 -0.87 -0.19
CA GLU A 89 -1.06 0.41 -0.35
C GLU A 89 -2.50 0.20 -0.83
N SER A 90 -2.79 -0.93 -1.47
CA SER A 90 -4.10 -1.26 -2.05
C SER A 90 -4.85 -2.28 -1.20
N ILE A 91 -6.10 -1.97 -0.87
CA ILE A 91 -7.03 -2.91 -0.24
C ILE A 91 -7.30 -4.11 -1.16
N ALA A 92 -7.39 -3.87 -2.48
CA ALA A 92 -7.58 -4.92 -3.46
C ALA A 92 -6.41 -5.93 -3.43
N MET A 93 -5.15 -5.45 -3.38
CA MET A 93 -3.98 -6.30 -3.26
C MET A 93 -3.96 -7.12 -1.95
N VAL A 94 -4.37 -6.51 -0.83
CA VAL A 94 -4.53 -7.22 0.45
C VAL A 94 -5.53 -8.36 0.31
N THR A 95 -6.65 -8.10 -0.36
CA THR A 95 -7.71 -9.10 -0.59
C THR A 95 -7.21 -10.23 -1.48
N ASP A 96 -6.60 -9.91 -2.63
CA ASP A 96 -6.07 -10.90 -3.57
C ASP A 96 -5.04 -11.83 -2.91
N LEU A 97 -4.12 -11.26 -2.13
CA LEU A 97 -3.10 -12.03 -1.41
C LEU A 97 -3.71 -12.91 -0.30
N ALA A 98 -4.66 -12.36 0.45
CA ALA A 98 -5.34 -13.12 1.50
C ALA A 98 -6.22 -14.23 0.93
N ASP A 99 -6.82 -14.04 -0.23
CA ASP A 99 -7.59 -15.07 -0.92
C ASP A 99 -6.68 -16.17 -1.51
N TYR A 100 -5.52 -15.77 -2.06
CA TYR A 100 -4.52 -16.71 -2.55
C TYR A 100 -3.95 -17.61 -1.44
N PHE A 101 -3.64 -17.02 -0.28
CA PHE A 101 -3.13 -17.74 0.90
C PHE A 101 -4.23 -18.01 1.93
N SER A 102 -5.41 -18.37 1.51
CA SER A 102 -6.62 -18.44 2.34
C SER A 102 -6.51 -19.30 3.61
N LYS A 103 -5.60 -20.29 3.64
CA LYS A 103 -5.33 -21.12 4.82
C LYS A 103 -4.33 -20.49 5.78
N ASP A 104 -3.29 -19.85 5.25
CA ASP A 104 -2.15 -19.36 6.01
C ASP A 104 -2.17 -17.85 6.20
N GLY A 105 -3.02 -17.13 5.44
CA GLY A 105 -3.05 -15.69 5.37
C GLY A 105 -4.37 -15.07 5.78
N ILE A 106 -4.31 -13.92 6.43
CA ILE A 106 -5.48 -13.17 6.88
C ILE A 106 -5.37 -11.69 6.52
N PRO A 107 -6.46 -11.06 6.01
CA PRO A 107 -6.46 -9.64 5.70
C PRO A 107 -6.72 -8.78 6.94
N PHE A 108 -6.05 -7.60 7.00
CA PHE A 108 -6.24 -6.62 8.04
C PHE A 108 -6.23 -5.19 7.48
N HIS A 109 -7.40 -4.54 7.39
CA HIS A 109 -7.51 -3.15 6.94
C HIS A 109 -8.76 -2.46 7.49
N SER A 110 -8.81 -1.11 7.38
CA SER A 110 -9.89 -0.32 7.96
C SER A 110 -11.25 -0.52 7.27
N ALA A 111 -11.24 -0.79 5.98
CA ALA A 111 -12.44 -0.98 5.15
C ALA A 111 -12.80 -2.47 4.96
N ILE A 112 -12.32 -3.36 5.85
CA ILE A 112 -12.66 -4.78 5.76
C ILE A 112 -14.16 -4.99 5.96
N GLU A 113 -14.77 -5.67 5.03
CA GLU A 113 -16.17 -6.08 5.10
C GLU A 113 -16.30 -7.47 5.71
N SER A 114 -17.52 -7.85 6.10
CA SER A 114 -17.78 -9.21 6.58
C SER A 114 -17.51 -10.23 5.49
N ARG A 115 -16.75 -11.27 5.79
CA ARG A 115 -16.38 -12.31 4.82
C ARG A 115 -16.25 -13.67 5.48
N TYR A 116 -16.25 -14.70 4.65
CA TYR A 116 -15.87 -16.04 5.07
C TYR A 116 -14.35 -16.12 5.21
N ILE A 117 -13.87 -16.72 6.29
CA ILE A 117 -12.45 -16.99 6.51
C ILE A 117 -12.28 -18.49 6.69
N ILE A 118 -11.28 -19.04 6.05
CA ILE A 118 -10.90 -20.44 6.22
C ILE A 118 -10.26 -20.61 7.59
N ASN A 119 -10.72 -21.59 8.34
CA ASN A 119 -10.05 -22.02 9.55
C ASN A 119 -8.83 -22.88 9.14
N PRO A 120 -7.60 -22.47 9.49
CA PRO A 120 -6.38 -23.19 9.08
C PRO A 120 -6.33 -24.64 9.57
N GLU A 121 -6.90 -24.92 10.75
CA GLU A 121 -6.90 -26.25 11.36
C GLU A 121 -7.81 -27.23 10.59
N THR A 122 -8.97 -26.77 10.16
CA THR A 122 -9.98 -27.62 9.53
C THR A 122 -9.99 -27.55 8.00
N GLY A 123 -9.40 -26.48 7.43
CA GLY A 123 -9.38 -26.21 5.99
C GLY A 123 -10.74 -25.79 5.41
N VAL A 124 -11.75 -25.54 6.25
CA VAL A 124 -13.08 -25.08 5.84
C VAL A 124 -13.41 -23.74 6.49
N PRO A 125 -14.40 -22.97 5.98
CA PRO A 125 -14.81 -21.73 6.61
C PRO A 125 -15.22 -21.92 8.08
N TYR A 126 -14.97 -20.91 8.93
CA TYR A 126 -15.58 -20.90 10.27
C TYR A 126 -17.09 -21.08 10.16
N THR A 127 -17.67 -21.84 11.08
CA THR A 127 -19.10 -22.20 11.07
C THR A 127 -19.82 -21.70 12.31
N TYR A 128 -21.13 -21.59 12.22
CA TYR A 128 -22.02 -21.49 13.38
C TYR A 128 -22.13 -22.85 14.07
N LYS A 129 -22.78 -22.88 15.26
CA LYS A 129 -23.03 -24.13 16.01
C LYS A 129 -23.88 -25.16 15.23
N ASN A 130 -24.68 -24.68 14.27
CA ASN A 130 -25.49 -25.53 13.40
C ASN A 130 -24.71 -26.06 12.16
N GLY A 131 -23.41 -25.78 12.04
CA GLY A 131 -22.57 -26.23 10.92
C GLY A 131 -22.59 -25.34 9.69
N GLU A 132 -23.44 -24.31 9.62
CA GLU A 132 -23.46 -23.39 8.48
C GLU A 132 -22.23 -22.46 8.44
N PRO A 133 -21.70 -22.13 7.25
CA PRO A 133 -20.59 -21.20 7.11
C PRO A 133 -20.91 -19.83 7.73
N LYS A 134 -19.98 -19.30 8.52
CA LYS A 134 -20.13 -18.04 9.24
C LYS A 134 -19.33 -16.93 8.56
N ARG A 135 -20.02 -15.85 8.18
CA ARG A 135 -19.35 -14.60 7.81
C ARG A 135 -18.89 -13.85 9.08
N LEU A 136 -17.60 -13.60 9.16
CA LEU A 136 -17.03 -12.83 10.28
C LEU A 136 -17.16 -11.35 9.98
N GLY A 137 -17.73 -10.60 10.92
CA GLY A 137 -17.82 -9.13 10.82
C GLY A 137 -16.48 -8.45 11.08
N LYS A 138 -16.38 -7.17 10.76
CA LYS A 138 -15.16 -6.34 10.82
C LYS A 138 -14.39 -6.47 12.15
N THR A 139 -15.07 -6.36 13.29
CA THR A 139 -14.43 -6.42 14.62
C THR A 139 -13.88 -7.81 14.90
N SER A 140 -14.65 -8.85 14.58
CA SER A 140 -14.23 -10.25 14.76
C SER A 140 -13.05 -10.60 13.86
N LEU A 141 -13.05 -10.12 12.60
CA LEU A 141 -11.94 -10.32 11.66
C LEU A 141 -10.66 -9.68 12.16
N LYS A 142 -10.73 -8.43 12.66
CA LYS A 142 -9.55 -7.75 13.20
C LYS A 142 -8.99 -8.45 14.42
N LYS A 143 -9.86 -8.91 15.32
CA LYS A 143 -9.45 -9.68 16.50
C LYS A 143 -8.80 -10.99 16.09
N LEU A 144 -9.45 -11.75 15.19
CA LEU A 144 -8.94 -13.01 14.67
C LEU A 144 -7.58 -12.85 13.98
N ALA A 145 -7.40 -11.78 13.17
CA ALA A 145 -6.14 -11.51 12.49
C ALA A 145 -5.00 -11.27 13.48
N ILE A 146 -5.24 -10.46 14.51
CA ILE A 146 -4.22 -10.14 15.53
C ILE A 146 -3.89 -11.36 16.38
N GLU A 147 -4.90 -12.06 16.88
CA GLU A 147 -4.73 -13.24 17.73
C GLU A 147 -4.11 -14.38 16.92
N GLY A 148 -4.58 -14.59 15.69
CA GLY A 148 -4.12 -15.67 14.83
C GLY A 148 -2.66 -15.54 14.41
N ILE A 149 -2.17 -14.32 14.17
CA ILE A 149 -0.74 -14.07 13.94
C ILE A 149 0.08 -14.26 15.21
N LYS A 150 -0.41 -13.80 16.36
CA LYS A 150 0.32 -13.92 17.64
C LYS A 150 0.51 -15.37 18.08
N ASN A 151 -0.50 -16.19 17.90
CA ASN A 151 -0.48 -17.60 18.31
C ASN A 151 -0.01 -18.56 17.18
N GLY A 152 0.33 -18.03 16.01
CA GLY A 152 0.82 -18.82 14.86
C GLY A 152 -0.26 -19.57 14.09
N THR A 153 -1.55 -19.31 14.35
CA THR A 153 -2.66 -19.89 13.58
C THR A 153 -2.62 -19.45 12.11
N TYR A 154 -2.27 -18.17 11.87
CA TYR A 154 -1.98 -17.66 10.54
C TYR A 154 -0.49 -17.28 10.44
N LYS A 155 0.13 -17.58 9.29
CA LYS A 155 1.52 -17.21 9.01
C LYS A 155 1.63 -15.80 8.43
N TYR A 156 0.65 -15.37 7.62
CA TYR A 156 0.74 -14.16 6.83
C TYR A 156 -0.35 -13.16 7.22
N LEU A 157 0.07 -11.95 7.57
CA LEU A 157 -0.83 -10.82 7.80
C LEU A 157 -0.72 -9.83 6.65
N PHE A 158 -1.74 -9.76 5.83
CA PHE A 158 -1.81 -8.79 4.73
C PHE A 158 -2.54 -7.53 5.20
N THR A 159 -1.87 -6.38 5.16
CA THR A 159 -2.44 -5.14 5.69
C THR A 159 -2.31 -3.97 4.73
N ALA A 160 -3.32 -3.09 4.73
CA ALA A 160 -3.29 -1.80 4.05
C ALA A 160 -3.38 -0.69 5.11
N GLN A 161 -2.29 0.06 5.29
CA GLN A 161 -2.18 1.29 6.12
C GLN A 161 -2.63 1.20 7.60
N SER A 162 -3.17 0.06 8.06
CA SER A 162 -3.94 0.00 9.32
C SER A 162 -3.13 -0.41 10.55
N LEU A 163 -1.87 -0.83 10.40
CA LEU A 163 -1.04 -1.30 11.52
C LEU A 163 -0.07 -0.24 12.03
N ASN A 164 -0.39 1.04 11.85
CA ASN A 164 0.55 2.10 12.21
C ASN A 164 0.66 2.33 13.73
N GLU A 165 -0.29 1.86 14.55
CA GLU A 165 -0.29 2.16 15.99
C GLU A 165 -0.51 0.91 16.88
N GLY A 166 0.30 0.81 17.94
CA GLY A 166 0.00 0.06 19.15
C GLY A 166 0.02 -1.47 19.09
N LEU A 167 0.27 -2.12 17.95
CA LEU A 167 0.29 -3.57 17.88
C LEU A 167 1.70 -4.14 17.95
N THR A 168 2.00 -4.90 18.99
CA THR A 168 3.24 -5.67 19.13
C THR A 168 3.00 -7.11 18.72
N ILE A 169 3.77 -7.61 17.75
CA ILE A 169 3.76 -9.00 17.30
C ILE A 169 5.20 -9.51 17.37
N GLU A 170 5.48 -10.39 18.30
CA GLU A 170 6.85 -10.81 18.62
C GLU A 170 7.42 -11.84 17.63
N ASN A 171 6.55 -12.63 16.99
CA ASN A 171 6.94 -13.78 16.17
C ASN A 171 7.17 -13.47 14.69
N ILE A 172 7.23 -12.20 14.29
CA ILE A 172 7.42 -11.83 12.89
C ILE A 172 8.88 -11.98 12.51
N GLU A 173 9.15 -12.77 11.47
CA GLU A 173 10.48 -13.04 10.94
C GLU A 173 10.71 -12.36 9.59
N GLN A 174 9.65 -11.89 8.94
CA GLN A 174 9.72 -11.21 7.66
C GLN A 174 8.73 -10.06 7.58
N VAL A 175 9.18 -8.92 7.04
CA VAL A 175 8.32 -7.77 6.69
C VAL A 175 8.46 -7.49 5.20
N ILE A 176 7.35 -7.50 4.47
CA ILE A 176 7.31 -7.13 3.06
C ILE A 176 6.57 -5.81 2.92
N THR A 177 7.12 -4.87 2.15
CA THR A 177 6.47 -3.61 1.81
C THR A 177 6.37 -3.49 0.30
N THR A 178 5.15 -3.42 -0.25
CA THR A 178 4.91 -3.35 -1.69
C THR A 178 4.82 -1.93 -2.24
N GLY A 179 4.89 -0.96 -1.36
CA GLY A 179 4.82 0.45 -1.68
C GLY A 179 4.76 1.30 -0.41
N GLY A 180 4.50 2.58 -0.52
CA GLY A 180 4.33 3.44 0.65
C GLY A 180 4.57 4.92 0.36
N SER A 181 4.24 5.76 1.35
CA SER A 181 4.54 7.18 1.31
C SER A 181 6.05 7.42 1.40
N CYS A 182 6.49 8.62 1.01
CA CYS A 182 7.87 9.07 1.24
C CYS A 182 8.20 9.29 2.72
N ASN A 183 7.23 9.14 3.63
CA ASN A 183 7.39 9.42 5.04
C ASN A 183 8.23 8.32 5.71
N SER A 184 9.45 8.67 6.12
CA SER A 184 10.40 7.81 6.82
C SER A 184 9.84 7.28 8.14
N ASN A 185 9.07 8.09 8.89
CA ASN A 185 8.44 7.65 10.14
C ASN A 185 7.47 6.49 9.93
N THR A 186 6.61 6.57 8.90
CA THR A 186 5.68 5.48 8.58
C THR A 186 6.43 4.22 8.18
N HIS A 187 7.52 4.36 7.42
CA HIS A 187 8.37 3.23 7.04
C HIS A 187 9.08 2.66 8.28
N GLY A 188 9.68 3.51 9.12
CA GLY A 188 10.31 3.10 10.37
C GLY A 188 9.36 2.33 11.29
N GLN A 189 8.11 2.79 11.43
CA GLN A 189 7.09 2.07 12.20
C GLN A 189 6.79 0.67 11.63
N ARG A 190 6.74 0.52 10.30
CA ARG A 190 6.54 -0.79 9.64
C ARG A 190 7.72 -1.73 9.90
N VAL A 191 8.93 -1.24 9.72
CA VAL A 191 10.19 -1.97 10.00
C VAL A 191 10.28 -2.37 11.48
N ALA A 192 9.91 -1.48 12.40
CA ALA A 192 9.92 -1.73 13.83
C ALA A 192 9.02 -2.92 14.24
N ARG A 193 7.96 -3.21 13.46
CA ARG A 193 7.13 -4.41 13.72
C ARG A 193 7.90 -5.71 13.56
N GLY A 194 8.79 -5.79 12.57
CA GLY A 194 9.68 -6.94 12.40
C GLY A 194 10.79 -7.00 13.44
N LYS A 195 11.29 -5.82 13.86
CA LYS A 195 12.38 -5.72 14.85
C LYS A 195 11.92 -5.87 16.30
N THR A 196 10.63 -6.12 16.55
CA THR A 196 10.13 -6.32 17.92
C THR A 196 10.89 -7.46 18.59
N TYR A 197 11.44 -7.17 19.78
CA TYR A 197 12.17 -8.13 20.58
C TYR A 197 11.27 -9.30 20.98
N ASN A 198 11.78 -10.52 20.87
CA ASN A 198 11.08 -11.72 21.30
C ASN A 198 11.88 -12.36 22.43
N TYR A 199 11.34 -12.35 23.65
CA TYR A 199 11.97 -12.95 24.82
C TYR A 199 12.20 -14.45 24.69
N MET A 200 11.34 -15.13 23.93
CA MET A 200 11.46 -16.59 23.69
C MET A 200 12.50 -16.92 22.60
N ASN A 201 12.83 -15.95 21.74
CA ASN A 201 13.85 -16.05 20.70
C ASN A 201 14.66 -14.76 20.61
N PRO A 202 15.63 -14.55 21.51
CA PRO A 202 16.41 -13.30 21.57
C PRO A 202 17.30 -13.08 20.34
N ASN A 203 17.66 -14.15 19.61
CA ASN A 203 18.49 -14.12 18.41
C ASN A 203 17.64 -14.06 17.12
N LYS A 204 16.36 -13.72 17.23
CA LYS A 204 15.47 -13.59 16.08
C LYS A 204 16.02 -12.58 15.07
N ASN A 205 16.25 -13.03 13.86
CA ASN A 205 16.50 -12.17 12.71
C ASN A 205 15.19 -11.87 11.98
N CYS A 206 15.01 -10.64 11.50
CA CYS A 206 13.88 -10.28 10.69
C CYS A 206 14.36 -9.72 9.35
N VAL A 207 13.94 -10.37 8.28
CA VAL A 207 14.22 -9.93 6.91
C VAL A 207 13.21 -8.85 6.52
N ILE A 208 13.69 -7.73 6.01
CA ILE A 208 12.86 -6.61 5.56
C ILE A 208 13.01 -6.45 4.07
N ILE A 209 11.93 -6.70 3.34
CA ILE A 209 11.89 -6.68 1.88
C ILE A 209 11.03 -5.50 1.42
N ASN A 210 11.60 -4.64 0.58
CA ASN A 210 10.88 -3.54 -0.03
C ASN A 210 10.77 -3.77 -1.53
N LEU A 211 9.57 -4.04 -2.03
CA LEU A 211 9.29 -4.17 -3.45
C LEU A 211 9.05 -2.80 -4.08
N TYR A 212 9.68 -2.57 -5.21
CA TYR A 212 9.51 -1.33 -5.97
C TYR A 212 9.51 -1.62 -7.48
N ILE A 213 8.98 -0.70 -8.25
CA ILE A 213 9.09 -0.71 -9.70
C ILE A 213 10.35 0.06 -10.06
N ASP A 214 11.26 -0.55 -10.79
CA ASP A 214 12.49 0.10 -11.25
C ASP A 214 12.23 1.10 -12.37
N ASP A 215 13.26 1.84 -12.75
CA ASP A 215 13.25 2.70 -13.93
C ASP A 215 13.02 1.84 -15.18
N PHE A 216 12.28 2.35 -16.13
CA PHE A 216 11.89 1.59 -17.32
C PHE A 216 11.89 2.47 -18.58
N LYS A 217 11.80 1.84 -19.74
CA LYS A 217 11.74 2.53 -21.03
C LYS A 217 10.34 2.47 -21.63
N ILE A 218 9.92 3.56 -22.24
CA ILE A 218 8.75 3.62 -23.12
C ILE A 218 9.26 4.04 -24.50
N GLY A 219 9.39 3.08 -25.41
CA GLY A 219 10.13 3.28 -26.66
C GLY A 219 11.59 3.67 -26.35
N ASP A 220 12.06 4.78 -26.90
CA ASP A 220 13.43 5.29 -26.68
C ASP A 220 13.57 6.21 -25.45
N LYS A 221 12.48 6.44 -24.71
CA LYS A 221 12.48 7.37 -23.57
C LYS A 221 12.67 6.63 -22.26
N ASP A 222 13.70 7.02 -21.51
CA ASP A 222 13.90 6.57 -20.13
C ASP A 222 12.87 7.23 -19.21
N VAL A 223 12.17 6.42 -18.42
CA VAL A 223 11.18 6.86 -17.45
C VAL A 223 11.67 6.50 -16.05
N ARG A 224 11.88 7.54 -15.23
CA ARG A 224 12.25 7.37 -13.84
C ARG A 224 11.06 6.89 -13.01
N SER A 225 11.27 5.83 -12.26
CA SER A 225 10.26 5.28 -11.37
C SER A 225 10.07 6.16 -10.13
N ARG A 226 8.85 6.65 -9.94
CA ARG A 226 8.48 7.34 -8.69
C ARG A 226 8.50 6.41 -7.49
N ASP A 227 8.26 5.14 -7.70
CA ASP A 227 8.26 4.13 -6.65
C ASP A 227 9.68 3.92 -6.11
N LYS A 228 10.66 3.79 -7.00
CA LYS A 228 12.09 3.76 -6.68
C LYS A 228 12.55 5.03 -5.95
N GLN A 229 12.16 6.20 -6.46
CA GLN A 229 12.50 7.48 -5.81
C GLN A 229 11.95 7.58 -4.39
N LYS A 230 10.70 7.18 -4.16
CA LYS A 230 10.10 7.13 -2.83
C LYS A 230 10.85 6.18 -1.90
N LEU A 231 11.29 5.03 -2.40
CA LEU A 231 12.06 4.08 -1.61
C LEU A 231 13.41 4.65 -1.22
N ILE A 232 14.16 5.23 -2.18
CA ILE A 232 15.45 5.89 -1.91
C ILE A 232 15.28 7.00 -0.87
N GLN A 233 14.27 7.86 -1.03
CA GLN A 233 14.02 8.95 -0.06
C GLN A 233 13.72 8.41 1.35
N ARG A 234 12.96 7.32 1.48
CA ARG A 234 12.68 6.69 2.79
C ARG A 234 13.93 6.13 3.46
N GLN A 235 14.90 5.70 2.66
CA GLN A 235 16.13 5.07 3.14
C GLN A 235 17.22 6.08 3.50
N GLN A 236 17.12 7.32 3.02
CA GLN A 236 18.13 8.35 3.32
C GLN A 236 18.34 8.61 4.82
N ASP A 237 17.27 8.43 5.61
CA ASP A 237 17.30 8.61 7.06
C ASP A 237 17.51 7.27 7.81
N SER A 238 17.82 6.18 7.10
CA SER A 238 17.99 4.86 7.69
C SER A 238 19.45 4.53 7.91
N GLU A 239 19.79 4.06 9.10
CA GLU A 239 21.11 3.51 9.41
C GLU A 239 21.40 2.17 8.72
N ASN A 240 20.40 1.55 8.12
CA ASN A 240 20.54 0.28 7.44
C ASN A 240 20.97 0.48 5.99
N ILE A 241 22.04 -0.17 5.59
CA ILE A 241 22.49 -0.22 4.20
C ILE A 241 21.60 -1.22 3.43
N PRO A 242 20.81 -0.79 2.43
CA PRO A 242 20.00 -1.71 1.66
C PRO A 242 20.86 -2.55 0.72
N ILE A 243 20.50 -3.82 0.59
CA ILE A 243 21.01 -4.68 -0.47
C ILE A 243 20.00 -4.62 -1.61
N TRP A 244 20.45 -4.23 -2.79
CA TRP A 244 19.61 -4.15 -4.00
C TRP A 244 19.75 -5.45 -4.77
N VAL A 245 18.61 -6.10 -5.02
CA VAL A 245 18.55 -7.35 -5.80
C VAL A 245 17.55 -7.20 -6.93
N ASN A 246 17.81 -7.86 -8.04
CA ASN A 246 16.92 -7.87 -9.21
C ASN A 246 16.11 -9.17 -9.29
N ASP A 247 16.58 -10.21 -8.62
CA ASP A 247 15.96 -11.53 -8.59
C ASP A 247 15.61 -11.94 -7.17
N ILE A 248 14.46 -12.60 -7.00
CA ILE A 248 14.00 -13.09 -5.69
C ILE A 248 14.92 -14.16 -5.13
N SER A 249 15.55 -14.97 -6.00
CA SER A 249 16.51 -15.99 -5.60
C SER A 249 17.72 -15.43 -4.86
N GLU A 250 18.12 -14.19 -5.14
CA GLU A 250 19.23 -13.51 -4.46
C GLU A 250 18.90 -13.08 -3.02
N ILE A 251 17.60 -13.07 -2.64
CA ILE A 251 17.19 -12.65 -1.29
C ILE A 251 17.51 -13.73 -0.25
N PHE A 252 17.43 -15.00 -0.64
CA PHE A 252 17.50 -16.14 0.28
C PHE A 252 18.67 -17.11 -0.06
N GLY A 253 19.52 -16.73 -1.03
CA GLY A 253 20.67 -17.51 -1.48
C GLY A 253 21.87 -17.52 -0.54
#